data_807ccf3211a33f6a6f6bdcbbe77ff67d
#
_entry.id   807ccf3211a33f6a6f6bdcbbe77ff67d
#
_cell.length_a   1.000
_cell.length_b   1.000
_cell.length_c   1.000
_cell.angle_alpha   90.00
_cell.angle_beta   90.00
_cell.angle_gamma   90.00
#
_symmetry.space_group_name_H-M   'P 1'
#
loop_
_entity.id
_entity.type
_entity.pdbx_description
1 polymer ?
#
loop_
_entity_poly.entity_id
_entity_poly.type
_entity_poly.pdbx_seq_one_letter_code
_entity_poly.pdbx_strand_id
1 'polypeptide(L)'
;EIRDQFDKKDLVKFQKNTIGTGRFFAFDHFGSIGNDEILNRVRFMAKALECRWIVLDHLSILVSGQEEFGDERKSIDVLMTKLRSLVEETGCGLLLVSHLRRPSGDVGHENGKEITLSHLRGSASIAHLSDSVIGLERNQQATDEVESNTTVIRILKNRYTGDTGIASYLFYDRETGRLNQIDNPFDADTETDEEIPF
;
A
#
# COMPACT_ATOMS: atom_id res chain seq x y z
N GLU A 1 18.82 20.02 0.68
CA GLU A 1 17.71 19.21 0.11
C GLU A 1 18.23 18.37 -1.06
N ILE A 2 17.60 17.23 -1.33
CA ILE A 2 18.05 16.29 -2.40
C ILE A 2 18.16 16.97 -3.77
N ARG A 3 17.31 17.95 -4.08
CA ARG A 3 17.33 18.71 -5.34
C ARG A 3 18.63 19.47 -5.60
N ASP A 4 19.32 19.89 -4.56
CA ASP A 4 20.53 20.71 -4.68
C ASP A 4 21.78 19.86 -4.93
N GLN A 5 21.65 18.52 -4.87
CA GLN A 5 22.72 17.55 -5.06
C GLN A 5 22.86 17.10 -6.53
N PHE A 6 21.87 17.39 -7.39
CA PHE A 6 21.86 16.92 -8.77
C PHE A 6 21.89 18.07 -9.78
N ASP A 7 22.70 17.93 -10.83
CA ASP A 7 22.62 18.85 -11.99
C ASP A 7 21.24 18.70 -12.67
N LYS A 8 20.73 19.81 -13.18
CA LYS A 8 19.46 19.85 -13.92
C LYS A 8 19.41 18.85 -15.09
N LYS A 9 20.57 18.58 -15.71
CA LYS A 9 20.70 17.57 -16.79
C LYS A 9 20.46 16.15 -16.26
N ASP A 10 20.96 15.83 -15.08
CA ASP A 10 20.76 14.52 -14.46
C ASP A 10 19.30 14.32 -14.07
N LEU A 11 18.65 15.34 -13.51
CA LEU A 11 17.23 15.30 -13.18
C LEU A 11 16.37 15.03 -14.41
N VAL A 12 16.66 15.72 -15.56
CA VAL A 12 15.95 15.47 -16.82
C VAL A 12 16.20 14.05 -17.35
N LYS A 13 17.43 13.54 -17.23
CA LYS A 13 17.77 12.17 -17.62
C LYS A 13 17.02 11.13 -16.76
N PHE A 14 16.98 11.31 -15.44
CA PHE A 14 16.23 10.43 -14.55
C PHE A 14 14.73 10.47 -14.84
N GLN A 15 14.18 11.66 -15.05
CA GLN A 15 12.76 11.80 -15.41
C GLN A 15 12.44 11.06 -16.72
N LYS A 16 13.26 11.20 -17.76
CA LYS A 16 13.06 10.50 -19.04
C LYS A 16 13.14 8.99 -18.89
N ASN A 17 14.01 8.49 -18.03
CA ASN A 17 14.22 7.05 -17.83
C ASN A 17 13.20 6.40 -16.87
N THR A 18 12.37 7.18 -16.19
CA THR A 18 11.36 6.73 -15.22
C THR A 18 9.95 7.07 -15.70
N ILE A 19 9.42 8.21 -15.27
CA ILE A 19 8.05 8.63 -15.57
C ILE A 19 7.87 9.06 -17.03
N GLY A 20 8.92 9.52 -17.69
CA GLY A 20 8.92 9.95 -19.10
C GLY A 20 9.06 8.82 -20.13
N THR A 21 8.98 7.56 -19.72
CA THR A 21 9.11 6.39 -20.60
C THR A 21 7.89 6.12 -21.48
N GLY A 22 6.79 6.85 -21.28
CA GLY A 22 5.50 6.59 -21.92
C GLY A 22 4.75 5.37 -21.35
N ARG A 23 5.28 4.73 -20.32
CA ARG A 23 4.67 3.58 -19.63
C ARG A 23 4.02 3.97 -18.29
N PHE A 24 4.16 5.22 -17.87
CA PHE A 24 3.59 5.75 -16.65
C PHE A 24 2.55 6.82 -16.99
N PHE A 25 1.35 6.66 -16.49
CA PHE A 25 0.26 7.60 -16.61
C PHE A 25 -0.19 8.01 -15.21
N ALA A 26 -0.22 9.30 -14.94
CA ALA A 26 -0.78 9.84 -13.71
C ALA A 26 -2.12 10.51 -14.03
N PHE A 27 -3.11 10.21 -13.20
CA PHE A 27 -4.38 10.91 -13.19
C PHE A 27 -4.51 11.59 -11.83
N ASP A 28 -4.52 12.91 -11.86
CA ASP A 28 -4.68 13.74 -10.69
C ASP A 28 -6.11 14.27 -10.62
N HIS A 29 -6.75 14.08 -9.48
CA HIS A 29 -8.09 14.59 -9.23
C HIS A 29 -8.21 15.08 -7.79
N PHE A 30 -8.66 16.31 -7.63
CA PHE A 30 -8.97 16.91 -6.35
C PHE A 30 -10.48 16.94 -6.15
N GLY A 31 -10.94 16.34 -5.06
CA GLY A 31 -12.34 16.32 -4.67
C GLY A 31 -12.99 14.94 -4.76
N SER A 32 -14.30 14.88 -4.53
CA SER A 32 -15.06 13.65 -4.67
C SER A 32 -15.35 13.34 -6.13
N ILE A 33 -15.10 12.09 -6.52
CA ILE A 33 -15.46 11.57 -7.83
C ILE A 33 -16.62 10.58 -7.66
N GLY A 34 -17.61 10.65 -8.55
CA GLY A 34 -18.66 9.64 -8.61
C GLY A 34 -18.08 8.25 -8.93
N ASN A 35 -18.64 7.19 -8.33
CA ASN A 35 -18.17 5.82 -8.56
C ASN A 35 -18.08 5.46 -10.03
N ASP A 36 -19.04 5.86 -10.84
CA ASP A 36 -19.07 5.53 -12.27
C ASP A 36 -17.97 6.26 -13.04
N GLU A 37 -17.60 7.46 -12.64
CA GLU A 37 -16.48 8.20 -13.25
C GLU A 37 -15.14 7.51 -12.98
N ILE A 38 -14.89 7.09 -11.74
CA ILE A 38 -13.68 6.30 -11.40
C ILE A 38 -13.62 5.01 -12.20
N LEU A 39 -14.71 4.26 -12.28
CA LEU A 39 -14.77 3.01 -13.01
C LEU A 39 -14.49 3.22 -14.50
N ASN A 40 -15.06 4.28 -15.09
CA ASN A 40 -14.80 4.63 -16.48
C ASN A 40 -13.34 5.05 -16.70
N ARG A 41 -12.75 5.74 -15.74
CA ARG A 41 -11.33 6.13 -15.81
C ARG A 41 -10.42 4.91 -15.73
N VAL A 42 -10.66 4.00 -14.80
CA VAL A 42 -9.90 2.74 -14.69
C VAL A 42 -10.05 1.91 -15.98
N ARG A 43 -11.28 1.79 -16.51
CA ARG A 43 -11.50 1.09 -17.79
C ARG A 43 -10.75 1.74 -18.95
N PHE A 44 -10.76 3.07 -19.03
CA PHE A 44 -9.97 3.81 -20.04
C PHE A 44 -8.48 3.54 -19.92
N MET A 45 -7.93 3.61 -18.70
CA MET A 45 -6.51 3.32 -18.46
C MET A 45 -6.15 1.88 -18.85
N ALA A 46 -7.00 0.91 -18.51
CA ALA A 46 -6.76 -0.49 -18.83
C ALA A 46 -6.89 -0.79 -20.34
N LYS A 47 -7.94 -0.27 -21.00
CA LYS A 47 -8.27 -0.63 -22.39
C LYS A 47 -7.64 0.28 -23.43
N ALA A 48 -7.61 1.60 -23.20
CA ALA A 48 -7.12 2.57 -24.18
C ALA A 48 -5.63 2.91 -23.99
N LEU A 49 -5.15 2.94 -22.74
CA LEU A 49 -3.73 3.18 -22.43
C LEU A 49 -2.96 1.87 -22.19
N GLU A 50 -3.61 0.73 -22.28
CA GLU A 50 -3.02 -0.61 -22.09
C GLU A 50 -2.26 -0.77 -20.76
N CYS A 51 -2.72 -0.08 -19.71
CA CYS A 51 -2.15 -0.19 -18.38
C CYS A 51 -2.38 -1.58 -17.82
N ARG A 52 -1.30 -2.33 -17.57
CA ARG A 52 -1.37 -3.65 -16.95
C ARG A 52 -1.62 -3.55 -15.43
N TRP A 53 -1.13 -2.49 -14.81
CA TRP A 53 -1.25 -2.24 -13.37
C TRP A 53 -1.80 -0.84 -13.15
N ILE A 54 -2.78 -0.74 -12.29
CA ILE A 54 -3.43 0.52 -11.91
C ILE A 54 -3.37 0.62 -10.38
N VAL A 55 -2.92 1.75 -9.88
CA VAL A 55 -2.90 2.07 -8.45
C VAL A 55 -4.00 3.09 -8.16
N LEU A 56 -4.88 2.78 -7.21
CA LEU A 56 -5.88 3.70 -6.67
C LEU A 56 -5.49 4.10 -5.23
N ASP A 57 -5.13 5.34 -5.04
CA ASP A 57 -4.77 5.91 -3.74
C ASP A 57 -5.70 7.08 -3.43
N HIS A 58 -6.59 6.96 -2.47
CA HIS A 58 -6.98 5.83 -1.64
C HIS A 58 -8.51 5.63 -1.64
N LEU A 59 -8.98 4.49 -1.18
CA LEU A 59 -10.40 4.08 -1.20
C LEU A 59 -11.35 5.10 -0.54
N SER A 60 -10.97 5.66 0.60
CA SER A 60 -11.88 6.57 1.35
C SER A 60 -12.22 7.85 0.59
N ILE A 61 -11.36 8.36 -0.28
CA ILE A 61 -11.67 9.53 -1.14
C ILE A 61 -12.77 9.18 -2.13
N LEU A 62 -12.77 7.95 -2.64
CA LEU A 62 -13.72 7.51 -3.66
C LEU A 62 -15.16 7.41 -3.14
N VAL A 63 -15.32 7.20 -1.84
CA VAL A 63 -16.64 7.06 -1.22
C VAL A 63 -17.10 8.31 -0.45
N SER A 64 -16.19 9.23 -0.13
CA SER A 64 -16.50 10.42 0.69
C SER A 64 -17.45 11.43 0.03
N GLY A 65 -17.68 11.35 -1.26
CA GLY A 65 -18.58 12.26 -2.00
C GLY A 65 -19.97 11.71 -2.26
N GLN A 66 -20.32 10.55 -1.70
CA GLN A 66 -21.59 9.90 -1.95
C GLN A 66 -22.57 10.10 -0.79
N GLU A 67 -23.15 11.29 -0.71
CA GLU A 67 -24.19 11.61 0.27
C GLU A 67 -25.49 10.80 0.08
N GLU A 68 -25.67 10.17 -1.09
CA GLU A 68 -26.93 9.48 -1.44
C GLU A 68 -27.19 8.22 -0.61
N PHE A 69 -26.19 7.59 -0.02
CA PHE A 69 -26.40 6.30 0.66
C PHE A 69 -26.34 6.36 2.19
N GLY A 70 -25.92 7.46 2.81
CA GLY A 70 -25.89 7.63 4.27
C GLY A 70 -25.05 6.60 5.04
N ASP A 71 -24.48 5.58 4.36
CA ASP A 71 -23.71 4.48 4.94
C ASP A 71 -22.44 4.21 4.12
N GLU A 72 -21.30 4.68 4.64
CA GLU A 72 -19.96 4.48 4.04
C GLU A 72 -19.70 3.01 3.70
N ARG A 73 -20.18 2.07 4.52
CA ARG A 73 -19.96 0.63 4.31
C ARG A 73 -20.62 0.14 3.03
N LYS A 74 -21.87 0.53 2.81
CA LYS A 74 -22.61 0.13 1.59
C LYS A 74 -21.95 0.69 0.34
N SER A 75 -21.48 1.93 0.40
CA SER A 75 -20.76 2.56 -0.71
C SER A 75 -19.48 1.81 -1.03
N ILE A 76 -18.71 1.39 -0.01
CA ILE A 76 -17.53 0.56 -0.18
C ILE A 76 -17.87 -0.80 -0.76
N ASP A 77 -18.91 -1.47 -0.28
CA ASP A 77 -19.34 -2.79 -0.79
C ASP A 77 -19.68 -2.74 -2.28
N VAL A 78 -20.45 -1.73 -2.68
CA VAL A 78 -20.81 -1.51 -4.09
C VAL A 78 -19.59 -1.22 -4.93
N LEU A 79 -18.71 -0.32 -4.47
CA LEU A 79 -17.50 0.04 -5.21
C LEU A 79 -16.55 -1.16 -5.35
N MET A 80 -16.30 -1.92 -4.29
CA MET A 80 -15.46 -3.11 -4.32
C MET A 80 -16.00 -4.16 -5.29
N THR A 81 -17.31 -4.38 -5.31
CA THR A 81 -17.95 -5.30 -6.26
C THR A 81 -17.77 -4.85 -7.71
N LYS A 82 -17.97 -3.55 -7.97
CA LYS A 82 -17.78 -2.97 -9.31
C LYS A 82 -16.31 -3.02 -9.75
N LEU A 83 -15.35 -2.73 -8.84
CA LEU A 83 -13.91 -2.83 -9.12
C LEU A 83 -13.50 -4.27 -9.42
N ARG A 84 -14.02 -5.25 -8.66
CA ARG A 84 -13.76 -6.67 -8.94
C ARG A 84 -14.22 -7.08 -10.32
N SER A 85 -15.45 -6.73 -10.69
CA SER A 85 -16.00 -7.01 -12.02
C SER A 85 -15.17 -6.34 -13.13
N LEU A 86 -14.70 -5.11 -12.89
CA LEU A 86 -13.89 -4.37 -13.84
C LEU A 86 -12.50 -5.00 -14.04
N VAL A 87 -11.87 -5.48 -12.97
CA VAL A 87 -10.61 -6.23 -13.06
C VAL A 87 -10.78 -7.49 -13.89
N GLU A 88 -11.87 -8.23 -13.70
CA GLU A 88 -12.18 -9.43 -14.53
C GLU A 88 -12.47 -9.07 -15.99
N GLU A 89 -13.20 -7.97 -16.24
CA GLU A 89 -13.49 -7.48 -17.59
C GLU A 89 -12.23 -7.05 -18.34
N THR A 90 -11.29 -6.42 -17.66
CA THR A 90 -10.14 -5.76 -18.29
C THR A 90 -8.87 -6.60 -18.26
N GLY A 91 -8.74 -7.52 -17.30
CA GLY A 91 -7.54 -8.31 -17.04
C GLY A 91 -6.39 -7.49 -16.44
N CYS A 92 -6.62 -6.24 -15.99
CA CYS A 92 -5.58 -5.45 -15.35
C CYS A 92 -5.36 -5.86 -13.89
N GLY A 93 -4.14 -5.68 -13.38
CA GLY A 93 -3.86 -5.72 -11.95
C GLY A 93 -4.30 -4.41 -11.29
N LEU A 94 -5.01 -4.49 -10.16
CA LEU A 94 -5.44 -3.33 -9.40
C LEU A 94 -4.85 -3.36 -8.00
N LEU A 95 -4.07 -2.33 -7.66
CA LEU A 95 -3.59 -2.07 -6.31
C LEU A 95 -4.45 -0.97 -5.68
N LEU A 96 -5.14 -1.31 -4.60
CA LEU A 96 -6.01 -0.39 -3.90
C LEU A 96 -5.43 -0.05 -2.54
N VAL A 97 -5.16 1.23 -2.29
CA VAL A 97 -4.71 1.71 -0.98
C VAL A 97 -5.93 1.92 -0.08
N SER A 98 -5.89 1.32 1.10
CA SER A 98 -6.93 1.46 2.12
C SER A 98 -6.34 1.91 3.44
N HIS A 99 -6.98 2.88 4.08
CA HIS A 99 -6.62 3.28 5.42
C HIS A 99 -7.05 2.25 6.47
N LEU A 100 -6.31 2.22 7.57
CA LEU A 100 -6.67 1.44 8.74
C LEU A 100 -7.60 2.25 9.65
N ARG A 101 -8.52 1.57 10.32
CA ARG A 101 -9.23 2.16 11.46
C ARG A 101 -8.30 2.17 12.67
N ARG A 102 -8.50 3.15 13.54
CA ARG A 102 -7.79 3.15 14.82
C ARG A 102 -8.12 1.87 15.60
N PRO A 103 -7.11 1.14 16.10
CA PRO A 103 -7.34 -0.02 16.90
C PRO A 103 -8.00 0.39 18.24
N SER A 104 -8.75 -0.52 18.84
CA SER A 104 -9.22 -0.35 20.22
C SER A 104 -8.04 -0.52 21.18
N GLY A 105 -7.90 0.38 22.15
CA GLY A 105 -6.84 0.39 23.15
C GLY A 105 -5.85 1.52 22.97
N ASP A 106 -4.83 1.58 23.84
CA ASP A 106 -3.91 2.71 23.98
C ASP A 106 -2.76 2.68 22.96
N VAL A 107 -2.52 1.55 22.28
CA VAL A 107 -1.46 1.39 21.29
C VAL A 107 -2.01 1.53 19.90
N GLY A 108 -1.55 2.57 19.19
CA GLY A 108 -1.89 2.83 17.79
C GLY A 108 -0.99 2.07 16.81
N HIS A 109 -1.34 2.13 15.52
CA HIS A 109 -0.51 1.56 14.45
C HIS A 109 0.83 2.28 14.32
N GLU A 110 0.87 3.57 14.67
CA GLU A 110 2.08 4.38 14.73
C GLU A 110 3.10 3.92 15.77
N ASN A 111 2.67 3.10 16.73
CA ASN A 111 3.51 2.46 17.76
C ASN A 111 3.84 1.00 17.42
N GLY A 112 3.77 0.60 16.16
CA GLY A 112 4.14 -0.74 15.73
C GLY A 112 3.10 -1.82 15.99
N LYS A 113 1.84 -1.45 16.29
CA LYS A 113 0.79 -2.45 16.46
C LYS A 113 0.58 -3.27 15.20
N GLU A 114 0.65 -4.59 15.35
CA GLU A 114 0.40 -5.55 14.28
C GLU A 114 -0.95 -5.31 13.60
N ILE A 115 -0.95 -5.33 12.27
CA ILE A 115 -2.13 -5.15 11.44
C ILE A 115 -2.83 -6.50 11.24
N THR A 116 -4.16 -6.48 11.31
CA THR A 116 -5.01 -7.62 10.97
C THR A 116 -6.08 -7.20 9.96
N LEU A 117 -6.72 -8.18 9.31
CA LEU A 117 -7.84 -7.91 8.39
C LEU A 117 -8.97 -7.12 9.04
N SER A 118 -9.16 -7.28 10.36
CA SER A 118 -10.17 -6.54 11.12
C SER A 118 -9.87 -5.06 11.27
N HIS A 119 -8.64 -4.63 11.01
CA HIS A 119 -8.22 -3.22 11.07
C HIS A 119 -8.48 -2.47 9.76
N LEU A 120 -8.90 -3.14 8.69
CA LEU A 120 -9.30 -2.45 7.46
C LEU A 120 -10.48 -1.52 7.74
N ARG A 121 -10.35 -0.26 7.32
CA ARG A 121 -11.40 0.73 7.50
C ARG A 121 -12.51 0.53 6.47
N GLY A 122 -13.74 0.52 6.93
CA GLY A 122 -14.95 0.52 6.10
C GLY A 122 -15.64 -0.82 6.12
N SER A 123 -15.33 -1.74 5.21
CA SER A 123 -16.10 -2.96 5.03
C SER A 123 -15.25 -4.23 4.96
N ALA A 124 -15.83 -5.35 5.40
CA ALA A 124 -15.27 -6.68 5.21
C ALA A 124 -15.13 -7.06 3.72
N SER A 125 -15.87 -6.41 2.82
CA SER A 125 -15.77 -6.65 1.37
C SER A 125 -14.38 -6.36 0.82
N ILE A 126 -13.62 -5.43 1.42
CA ILE A 126 -12.24 -5.14 1.05
C ILE A 126 -11.41 -6.42 1.16
N ALA A 127 -11.47 -7.10 2.31
CA ALA A 127 -10.76 -8.35 2.50
C ALA A 127 -11.33 -9.50 1.66
N HIS A 128 -12.66 -9.57 1.52
CA HIS A 128 -13.32 -10.68 0.81
C HIS A 128 -13.06 -10.65 -0.68
N LEU A 129 -13.13 -9.49 -1.32
CA LEU A 129 -13.03 -9.33 -2.77
C LEU A 129 -11.59 -9.18 -3.27
N SER A 130 -10.63 -8.87 -2.40
CA SER A 130 -9.21 -8.83 -2.74
C SER A 130 -8.63 -10.24 -2.86
N ASP A 131 -7.74 -10.46 -3.82
CA ASP A 131 -6.98 -11.70 -3.95
C ASP A 131 -5.84 -11.77 -2.94
N SER A 132 -5.21 -10.63 -2.67
CA SER A 132 -4.18 -10.49 -1.64
C SER A 132 -4.42 -9.24 -0.82
N VAL A 133 -4.05 -9.26 0.45
CA VAL A 133 -4.06 -8.11 1.36
C VAL A 133 -2.69 -8.02 2.00
N ILE A 134 -2.06 -6.86 1.83
CA ILE A 134 -0.71 -6.59 2.33
C ILE A 134 -0.81 -5.47 3.36
N GLY A 135 -0.32 -5.70 4.55
CA GLY A 135 -0.15 -4.70 5.61
C GLY A 135 1.25 -4.12 5.59
N LEU A 136 1.36 -2.81 5.80
CA LEU A 136 2.62 -2.10 5.99
C LEU A 136 2.64 -1.59 7.44
N GLU A 137 3.53 -2.15 8.26
CA GLU A 137 3.64 -1.86 9.68
C GLU A 137 4.95 -1.11 9.96
N ARG A 138 4.89 -0.08 10.78
CA ARG A 138 6.08 0.66 11.18
C ARG A 138 5.88 1.27 12.57
N ASN A 139 6.84 1.06 13.48
CA ASN A 139 6.88 1.74 14.76
C ASN A 139 7.62 3.08 14.63
N GLN A 140 6.88 4.12 14.25
CA GLN A 140 7.46 5.46 14.08
C GLN A 140 7.87 6.12 15.40
N GLN A 141 7.40 5.59 16.54
CA GLN A 141 7.65 6.13 17.88
C GLN A 141 8.80 5.39 18.59
N ALA A 142 9.39 4.37 17.97
CA ALA A 142 10.54 3.67 18.53
C ALA A 142 11.72 4.62 18.74
N THR A 143 12.42 4.43 19.84
CA THR A 143 13.66 5.16 20.17
C THR A 143 14.85 4.65 19.40
N ASP A 144 14.83 3.38 19.03
CA ASP A 144 15.83 2.78 18.16
C ASP A 144 15.64 3.22 16.70
N GLU A 145 16.75 3.63 16.08
CA GLU A 145 16.70 4.17 14.72
C GLU A 145 16.39 3.09 13.67
N VAL A 146 16.87 1.89 13.86
CA VAL A 146 16.60 0.77 12.94
C VAL A 146 15.12 0.43 13.00
N GLU A 147 14.57 0.26 14.19
CA GLU A 147 13.15 -0.02 14.38
C GLU A 147 12.27 1.09 13.79
N SER A 148 12.57 2.36 14.12
CA SER A 148 11.76 3.50 13.68
C SER A 148 11.80 3.76 12.17
N ASN A 149 12.81 3.26 11.46
CA ASN A 149 12.95 3.33 10.02
C ASN A 149 12.63 2.03 9.28
N THR A 150 12.34 0.94 9.99
CA THR A 150 11.98 -0.34 9.37
C THR A 150 10.48 -0.47 9.17
N THR A 151 10.08 -0.79 7.96
CA THR A 151 8.69 -1.16 7.62
C THR A 151 8.61 -2.67 7.45
N VAL A 152 7.73 -3.30 8.22
CA VAL A 152 7.40 -4.72 8.08
C VAL A 152 6.34 -4.88 7.01
N ILE A 153 6.60 -5.71 6.01
CA ILE A 153 5.62 -6.12 5.01
C ILE A 153 4.98 -7.42 5.48
N ARG A 154 3.69 -7.37 5.77
CA ARG A 154 2.92 -8.53 6.22
C ARG A 154 1.86 -8.92 5.21
N ILE A 155 1.82 -10.19 4.85
CA ILE A 155 0.73 -10.77 4.06
C ILE A 155 -0.41 -11.13 5.02
N LEU A 156 -1.53 -10.42 4.92
CA LEU A 156 -2.73 -10.67 5.73
C LEU A 156 -3.68 -11.66 5.06
N LYS A 157 -3.60 -11.75 3.73
CA LYS A 157 -4.37 -12.68 2.92
C LYS A 157 -3.65 -12.97 1.63
N ASN A 158 -3.65 -14.23 1.23
CA ASN A 158 -3.24 -14.67 -0.10
C ASN A 158 -4.20 -15.76 -0.55
N ARG A 159 -5.03 -15.45 -1.56
CA ARG A 159 -6.05 -16.40 -2.06
C ARG A 159 -5.42 -17.58 -2.79
N TYR A 160 -4.25 -17.40 -3.40
CA TYR A 160 -3.65 -18.40 -4.28
C TYR A 160 -2.90 -19.48 -3.53
N THR A 161 -2.17 -19.11 -2.47
CA THR A 161 -1.36 -20.06 -1.68
C THR A 161 -1.93 -20.29 -0.29
N GLY A 162 -2.71 -19.37 0.24
CA GLY A 162 -3.18 -19.40 1.63
C GLY A 162 -2.14 -18.92 2.65
N ASP A 163 -0.90 -18.69 2.22
CA ASP A 163 0.19 -18.27 3.12
C ASP A 163 -0.04 -16.85 3.64
N THR A 164 0.23 -16.68 4.92
CA THR A 164 0.17 -15.38 5.61
C THR A 164 1.38 -15.23 6.54
N GLY A 165 1.65 -14.02 6.99
CA GLY A 165 2.76 -13.71 7.88
C GLY A 165 3.67 -12.64 7.34
N ILE A 166 4.85 -12.47 7.96
CA ILE A 166 5.84 -11.48 7.54
C ILE A 166 6.51 -11.96 6.24
N ALA A 167 6.49 -11.09 5.23
CA ALA A 167 7.11 -11.37 3.94
C ALA A 167 8.48 -10.72 3.79
N SER A 168 8.68 -9.54 4.38
CA SER A 168 9.95 -8.81 4.23
C SER A 168 10.02 -7.65 5.21
N TYR A 169 11.25 -7.16 5.40
CA TYR A 169 11.56 -5.93 6.12
C TYR A 169 12.19 -4.94 5.16
N LEU A 170 11.72 -3.68 5.18
CA LEU A 170 12.25 -2.60 4.35
C LEU A 170 12.76 -1.47 5.25
N PHE A 171 14.06 -1.23 5.20
CA PHE A 171 14.68 -0.10 5.88
C PHE A 171 14.62 1.16 4.99
N TYR A 172 14.12 2.25 5.57
CA TYR A 172 14.10 3.54 4.91
C TYR A 172 15.41 4.27 5.18
N ASP A 173 16.21 4.38 4.15
CA ASP A 173 17.43 5.17 4.15
C ASP A 173 17.10 6.66 3.97
N ARG A 174 17.32 7.45 5.00
CA ARG A 174 17.00 8.88 5.01
C ARG A 174 17.89 9.71 4.10
N GLU A 175 19.12 9.26 3.84
CA GLU A 175 20.07 9.98 2.98
C GLU A 175 19.68 9.85 1.51
N THR A 176 19.29 8.68 1.09
CA THR A 176 18.96 8.37 -0.31
C THR A 176 17.46 8.39 -0.59
N GLY A 177 16.60 8.35 0.44
CA GLY A 177 15.15 8.22 0.32
C GLY A 177 14.70 6.86 -0.20
N ARG A 178 15.56 5.83 -0.14
CA ARG A 178 15.26 4.50 -0.64
C ARG A 178 14.72 3.58 0.46
N LEU A 179 13.89 2.64 0.05
CA LEU A 179 13.49 1.49 0.84
C LEU A 179 14.35 0.31 0.40
N ASN A 180 15.24 -0.15 1.27
CA ASN A 180 16.13 -1.28 1.01
C ASN A 180 15.61 -2.50 1.77
N GLN A 181 15.54 -3.65 1.11
CA GLN A 181 15.23 -4.89 1.79
C GLN A 181 16.40 -5.26 2.72
N ILE A 182 16.06 -5.65 3.93
CA ILE A 182 17.02 -6.12 4.95
C ILE A 182 16.53 -7.45 5.53
N ASP A 183 17.44 -8.16 6.21
CA ASP A 183 17.09 -9.31 7.04
C ASP A 183 16.28 -8.85 8.28
N ASN A 184 15.74 -9.80 9.03
CA ASN A 184 14.97 -9.45 10.22
C ASN A 184 15.84 -8.70 11.24
N PRO A 185 15.63 -7.41 11.47
CA PRO A 185 16.48 -6.66 12.39
C PRO A 185 16.17 -6.93 13.88
N PHE A 186 15.07 -7.67 14.15
CA PHE A 186 14.61 -7.96 15.49
C PHE A 186 15.09 -9.33 16.01
N ASP A 187 15.78 -10.13 15.19
CA ASP A 187 16.34 -11.44 15.58
C ASP A 187 17.80 -11.33 16.11
N ALA A 188 18.34 -10.12 16.21
CA ALA A 188 19.76 -9.91 16.57
C ALA A 188 20.14 -10.24 18.03
N ASP A 189 19.24 -10.73 18.86
CA ASP A 189 19.49 -11.09 20.27
C ASP A 189 19.58 -12.60 20.55
N THR A 190 19.83 -13.43 19.54
CA THR A 190 20.14 -14.87 19.75
C THR A 190 21.53 -15.25 19.24
N GLU A 191 22.54 -14.44 19.48
CA GLU A 191 23.89 -14.98 19.64
C GLU A 191 23.93 -15.66 21.00
N THR A 192 23.49 -16.90 21.03
CA THR A 192 23.80 -17.81 22.11
C THR A 192 25.31 -17.94 22.17
N ASP A 193 25.89 -17.51 23.29
CA ASP A 193 27.20 -17.97 23.75
C ASP A 193 27.23 -19.49 23.70
N GLU A 194 27.65 -20.07 22.59
CA GLU A 194 28.12 -21.43 22.61
C GLU A 194 29.44 -21.42 23.38
N GLU A 195 29.32 -21.62 24.70
CA GLU A 195 30.44 -22.05 25.54
C GLU A 195 31.03 -23.32 24.91
N ILE A 196 32.20 -23.20 24.33
CA ILE A 196 33.01 -24.33 23.88
C ILE A 196 33.42 -25.08 25.16
N PRO A 197 32.96 -26.30 25.39
CA PRO A 197 33.47 -27.08 26.53
C PRO A 197 34.89 -27.52 26.23
N PHE A 198 35.80 -27.20 27.12
CA PHE A 198 37.16 -27.70 27.17
C PHE A 198 37.20 -29.21 27.39
#